data_83d3b52ab650a18cc1535672d89416a5
#
_entry.id   83d3b52ab650a18cc1535672d89416a5
#
_cell.length_a   1.000
_cell.length_b   1.000
_cell.length_c   1.000
_cell.angle_alpha   90.00
_cell.angle_beta   90.00
_cell.angle_gamma   90.00
#
_symmetry.space_group_name_H-M   'P 1'
#
loop_
_entity.id
_entity.type
_entity.pdbx_description
1 polymer ?
#
loop_
_entity_poly.entity_id
_entity_poly.type
_entity_poly.pdbx_seq_one_letter_code
_entity_poly.pdbx_strand_id
1 'polypeptide(L)'
;MLFSSLLDFFFPRMCPVCGKRLELDEHPLCLRCNVDIPRTMFWEHPYDNPLARMYWGKIPVEKVVAYFYFTPQSAQARLVYGAKYHGRASIAIELGKMLVDEMEGVFDDIDCIIPLPVSIRRRMMRGYNQSEMIVRGISKVTGIPIERHAVIRKSFDRSQTHLTREERRDNVDNVFVLKDADAISGKHVLIVDDVITTGATTISCANEILKAENVKISILALGFASKAKAQEVPEPMLI
;
A
#
# COMPACT_ATOMS: atom_id res chain seq x y z
N MET A 1 29.20 8.53 12.27
CA MET A 1 29.23 9.27 11.00
C MET A 1 30.31 8.78 10.03
N LEU A 2 31.58 8.56 10.40
CA LEU A 2 32.65 8.10 9.47
C LEU A 2 32.41 6.70 8.89
N PHE A 3 31.84 5.76 9.63
CA PHE A 3 31.58 4.38 9.19
C PHE A 3 30.45 4.30 8.13
N SER A 4 29.44 5.15 8.23
CA SER A 4 28.34 5.21 7.24
C SER A 4 28.82 5.76 5.90
N SER A 5 29.71 6.75 5.92
CA SER A 5 30.28 7.34 4.70
C SER A 5 31.21 6.36 3.96
N LEU A 6 31.93 5.50 4.68
CA LEU A 6 32.79 4.50 4.09
C LEU A 6 31.98 3.36 3.44
N LEU A 7 30.91 2.91 4.09
CA LEU A 7 29.98 1.92 3.52
C LEU A 7 29.27 2.47 2.29
N ASP A 8 28.86 3.74 2.29
CA ASP A 8 28.19 4.41 1.17
C ASP A 8 29.15 4.61 -0.03
N PHE A 9 30.46 4.62 0.21
CA PHE A 9 31.46 4.66 -0.88
C PHE A 9 31.52 3.33 -1.63
N PHE A 10 31.52 2.20 -0.93
CA PHE A 10 31.60 0.86 -1.56
C PHE A 10 30.24 0.33 -2.00
N PHE A 11 29.15 0.71 -1.32
CA PHE A 11 27.77 0.29 -1.61
C PHE A 11 26.85 1.50 -1.69
N PRO A 12 26.96 2.29 -2.77
CA PRO A 12 26.20 3.53 -2.88
C PRO A 12 24.70 3.26 -2.92
N ARG A 13 23.95 4.06 -2.15
CA ARG A 13 22.49 4.04 -2.21
C ARG A 13 22.06 4.63 -3.54
N MET A 14 21.19 3.89 -4.24
CA MET A 14 20.73 4.30 -5.57
C MET A 14 19.25 4.65 -5.54
N CYS A 15 18.87 5.74 -6.21
CA CYS A 15 17.47 6.09 -6.38
C CYS A 15 16.72 4.97 -7.13
N PRO A 16 15.64 4.41 -6.57
CA PRO A 16 14.92 3.29 -7.18
C PRO A 16 14.20 3.67 -8.48
N VAL A 17 14.01 4.97 -8.75
CA VAL A 17 13.33 5.48 -9.94
C VAL A 17 14.31 5.69 -11.09
N CYS A 18 15.38 6.49 -10.89
CA CYS A 18 16.29 6.89 -11.98
C CYS A 18 17.65 6.21 -11.93
N GLY A 19 17.98 5.48 -10.85
CA GLY A 19 19.28 4.83 -10.68
C GLY A 19 20.43 5.80 -10.35
N LYS A 20 20.17 7.10 -10.11
CA LYS A 20 21.21 8.05 -9.65
C LYS A 20 21.62 7.68 -8.22
N ARG A 21 22.91 7.86 -7.89
CA ARG A 21 23.38 7.78 -6.50
C ARG A 21 22.68 8.83 -5.65
N LEU A 22 22.22 8.43 -4.47
CA LEU A 22 21.58 9.32 -3.51
C LEU A 22 22.65 10.10 -2.71
N GLU A 23 22.37 11.36 -2.46
CA GLU A 23 23.12 12.17 -1.51
C GLU A 23 22.85 11.70 -0.07
N LEU A 24 23.60 12.22 0.90
CA LEU A 24 23.53 11.74 2.30
C LEU A 24 22.17 11.97 2.95
N ASP A 25 21.49 13.04 2.57
CA ASP A 25 20.18 13.49 3.05
C ASP A 25 19.01 12.99 2.19
N GLU A 26 19.30 12.38 1.04
CA GLU A 26 18.26 11.83 0.16
C GLU A 26 17.81 10.42 0.59
N HIS A 27 16.52 10.24 0.88
CA HIS A 27 15.89 8.98 1.24
C HIS A 27 14.39 8.97 0.92
N PRO A 28 13.84 7.90 0.34
CA PRO A 28 14.47 6.83 -0.46
C PRO A 28 14.74 7.27 -1.89
N LEU A 29 14.40 8.49 -2.26
CA LEU A 29 14.42 9.06 -3.61
C LEU A 29 15.42 10.22 -3.69
N CYS A 30 15.99 10.45 -4.87
CA CYS A 30 16.68 11.70 -5.13
C CYS A 30 15.66 12.85 -5.24
N LEU A 31 16.09 14.06 -4.94
CA LEU A 31 15.25 15.26 -4.93
C LEU A 31 14.43 15.40 -6.23
N ARG A 32 15.05 15.24 -7.39
CA ARG A 32 14.37 15.31 -8.68
C ARG A 32 13.22 14.31 -8.79
N CYS A 33 13.50 13.02 -8.50
CA CYS A 33 12.46 11.99 -8.59
C CYS A 33 11.36 12.16 -7.55
N ASN A 34 11.67 12.73 -6.40
CA ASN A 34 10.69 13.04 -5.37
C ASN A 34 9.76 14.18 -5.83
N VAL A 35 10.30 15.24 -6.43
CA VAL A 35 9.50 16.35 -7.00
C VAL A 35 8.63 15.87 -8.15
N ASP A 36 9.13 14.96 -9.00
CA ASP A 36 8.42 14.45 -10.19
C ASP A 36 7.34 13.42 -9.86
N ILE A 37 7.13 13.02 -8.57
CA ILE A 37 6.05 12.10 -8.20
C ILE A 37 4.69 12.78 -8.43
N PRO A 38 3.78 12.16 -9.21
CA PRO A 38 2.44 12.70 -9.43
C PRO A 38 1.55 12.46 -8.21
N ARG A 39 1.76 13.24 -7.15
CA ARG A 39 1.01 13.14 -5.89
C ARG A 39 -0.47 13.33 -6.12
N THR A 40 -1.30 12.59 -5.38
CA THR A 40 -2.75 12.73 -5.49
C THR A 40 -3.30 13.89 -4.68
N MET A 41 -2.63 14.24 -3.59
CA MET A 41 -3.06 15.21 -2.57
C MET A 41 -4.39 14.82 -1.90
N PHE A 42 -4.79 13.53 -1.95
CA PHE A 42 -6.07 13.07 -1.37
C PHE A 42 -6.11 13.18 0.14
N TRP A 43 -4.99 13.29 0.82
CA TRP A 43 -4.93 13.53 2.27
C TRP A 43 -5.40 14.93 2.68
N GLU A 44 -5.45 15.90 1.78
CA GLU A 44 -6.08 17.21 2.04
C GLU A 44 -7.62 17.10 2.08
N HIS A 45 -8.18 16.11 1.37
CA HIS A 45 -9.61 15.83 1.31
C HIS A 45 -9.89 14.33 1.49
N PRO A 46 -9.55 13.73 2.66
CA PRO A 46 -9.55 12.28 2.83
C PRO A 46 -10.94 11.64 2.79
N TYR A 47 -11.98 12.43 3.01
CA TYR A 47 -13.39 11.98 3.03
C TYR A 47 -14.06 12.03 1.66
N ASP A 48 -13.63 12.96 0.79
CA ASP A 48 -14.22 13.17 -0.54
C ASP A 48 -13.14 13.41 -1.60
N ASN A 49 -12.76 12.35 -2.28
CA ASN A 49 -11.83 12.36 -3.40
C ASN A 49 -12.19 11.21 -4.38
N PRO A 50 -11.63 11.17 -5.58
CA PRO A 50 -11.96 10.13 -6.57
C PRO A 50 -11.77 8.69 -6.07
N LEU A 51 -10.82 8.46 -5.17
CA LEU A 51 -10.60 7.13 -4.59
C LEU A 51 -11.64 6.82 -3.51
N ALA A 52 -11.96 7.77 -2.62
CA ALA A 52 -12.97 7.60 -1.57
C ALA A 52 -14.35 7.27 -2.15
N ARG A 53 -14.74 7.96 -3.24
CA ARG A 53 -16.01 7.73 -3.93
C ARG A 53 -16.19 6.31 -4.46
N MET A 54 -15.10 5.56 -4.71
CA MET A 54 -15.17 4.16 -5.13
C MET A 54 -15.71 3.23 -4.04
N TYR A 55 -15.63 3.64 -2.78
CA TYR A 55 -16.07 2.87 -1.61
C TYR A 55 -17.49 3.26 -1.15
N TRP A 56 -17.96 4.44 -1.51
CA TRP A 56 -19.28 4.93 -1.10
C TRP A 56 -20.39 3.96 -1.52
N GLY A 57 -21.31 3.69 -0.57
CA GLY A 57 -22.40 2.74 -0.75
C GLY A 57 -22.00 1.27 -0.77
N LYS A 58 -20.70 0.96 -0.63
CA LYS A 58 -20.20 -0.44 -0.58
C LYS A 58 -19.76 -0.84 0.81
N ILE A 59 -19.00 0.01 1.47
CA ILE A 59 -18.53 -0.14 2.84
C ILE A 59 -18.48 1.22 3.53
N PRO A 60 -18.70 1.28 4.86
CA PRO A 60 -18.43 2.49 5.64
C PRO A 60 -16.93 2.70 5.74
N VAL A 61 -16.45 3.88 5.32
CA VAL A 61 -15.05 4.27 5.44
C VAL A 61 -14.96 5.68 5.99
N GLU A 62 -13.96 5.92 6.87
CA GLU A 62 -13.66 7.24 7.41
C GLU A 62 -12.78 8.02 6.44
N LYS A 63 -11.54 7.62 6.24
CA LYS A 63 -10.58 8.27 5.34
C LYS A 63 -10.14 7.30 4.25
N VAL A 64 -10.01 7.78 3.01
CA VAL A 64 -9.45 6.98 1.91
C VAL A 64 -8.45 7.82 1.15
N VAL A 65 -7.18 7.43 1.18
CA VAL A 65 -6.09 8.21 0.59
C VAL A 65 -5.15 7.34 -0.23
N ALA A 66 -4.49 7.94 -1.19
CA ALA A 66 -3.38 7.34 -1.92
C ALA A 66 -2.29 8.38 -2.11
N TYR A 67 -1.02 7.93 -2.11
CA TYR A 67 0.09 8.86 -2.20
C TYR A 67 0.26 9.42 -3.61
N PHE A 68 0.32 8.56 -4.64
CA PHE A 68 0.50 9.04 -6.00
C PHE A 68 -0.40 8.34 -7.02
N TYR A 69 -0.59 8.98 -8.19
CA TYR A 69 -1.25 8.36 -9.32
C TYR A 69 -0.33 7.33 -9.98
N PHE A 70 -0.76 6.07 -9.95
CA PHE A 70 0.02 4.95 -10.49
C PHE A 70 -0.31 4.71 -11.96
N THR A 71 0.71 4.78 -12.81
CA THR A 71 0.66 4.38 -14.21
C THR A 71 1.69 3.27 -14.43
N PRO A 72 1.31 2.08 -14.95
CA PRO A 72 2.19 0.90 -15.00
C PRO A 72 3.53 1.09 -15.71
N GLN A 73 3.60 1.94 -16.72
CA GLN A 73 4.79 2.19 -17.54
C GLN A 73 5.57 3.43 -17.12
N SER A 74 5.10 4.16 -16.11
CA SER A 74 5.79 5.36 -15.63
C SER A 74 7.10 5.03 -14.89
N ALA A 75 8.00 6.01 -14.81
CA ALA A 75 9.21 5.89 -14.02
C ALA A 75 8.89 5.60 -12.54
N GLN A 76 7.83 6.21 -12.00
CA GLN A 76 7.36 6.05 -10.63
C GLN A 76 6.81 4.65 -10.34
N ALA A 77 6.34 3.92 -11.36
CA ALA A 77 5.94 2.51 -11.21
C ALA A 77 7.09 1.65 -10.69
N ARG A 78 8.36 2.06 -10.91
CA ARG A 78 9.55 1.40 -10.35
C ARG A 78 9.57 1.42 -8.82
N LEU A 79 8.92 2.39 -8.15
CA LEU A 79 8.75 2.39 -6.69
C LEU A 79 7.94 1.19 -6.23
N VAL A 80 6.83 0.92 -6.91
CA VAL A 80 5.96 -0.22 -6.62
C VAL A 80 6.62 -1.53 -7.03
N TYR A 81 7.19 -1.57 -8.25
CA TYR A 81 7.83 -2.80 -8.76
C TYR A 81 9.17 -3.08 -8.06
N GLY A 82 9.96 -2.05 -7.75
CA GLY A 82 11.22 -2.21 -7.02
C GLY A 82 11.01 -2.78 -5.62
N ALA A 83 9.93 -2.37 -4.98
CA ALA A 83 9.49 -2.96 -3.72
C ALA A 83 8.87 -4.38 -3.88
N LYS A 84 8.52 -4.83 -5.10
CA LYS A 84 7.97 -6.18 -5.37
C LYS A 84 9.04 -7.24 -5.62
N TYR A 85 10.20 -6.85 -6.09
CA TYR A 85 11.22 -7.78 -6.57
C TYR A 85 12.60 -7.47 -5.97
N HIS A 86 13.45 -8.50 -5.89
CA HIS A 86 14.88 -8.40 -5.55
C HIS A 86 15.27 -7.99 -4.13
N GLY A 87 14.46 -8.36 -3.10
CA GLY A 87 14.89 -8.20 -1.70
C GLY A 87 14.96 -6.76 -1.20
N ARG A 88 14.37 -5.79 -1.91
CA ARG A 88 14.40 -4.37 -1.57
C ARG A 88 13.27 -3.94 -0.61
N ALA A 89 13.00 -4.76 0.40
CA ALA A 89 12.02 -4.43 1.45
C ALA A 89 12.32 -3.07 2.13
N SER A 90 13.59 -2.69 2.19
CA SER A 90 14.05 -1.40 2.73
C SER A 90 13.41 -0.21 2.02
N ILE A 91 13.25 -0.25 0.69
CA ILE A 91 12.61 0.83 -0.07
C ILE A 91 11.15 1.02 0.39
N ALA A 92 10.39 -0.08 0.55
CA ALA A 92 9.01 0.00 1.01
C ALA A 92 8.90 0.55 2.44
N ILE A 93 9.86 0.21 3.31
CA ILE A 93 9.93 0.75 4.68
C ILE A 93 10.23 2.26 4.65
N GLU A 94 11.19 2.71 3.84
CA GLU A 94 11.51 4.14 3.73
C GLU A 94 10.35 4.93 3.09
N LEU A 95 9.67 4.35 2.09
CA LEU A 95 8.43 4.94 1.55
C LEU A 95 7.36 5.07 2.63
N GLY A 96 7.18 4.04 3.47
CA GLY A 96 6.24 4.12 4.59
C GLY A 96 6.54 5.24 5.59
N LYS A 97 7.81 5.51 5.88
CA LYS A 97 8.22 6.66 6.71
C LYS A 97 7.88 7.99 6.02
N MET A 98 8.24 8.12 4.74
CA MET A 98 7.98 9.31 3.94
C MET A 98 6.47 9.64 3.86
N LEU A 99 5.59 8.62 3.80
CA LEU A 99 4.14 8.83 3.83
C LEU A 99 3.68 9.55 5.10
N VAL A 100 4.28 9.23 6.26
CA VAL A 100 3.94 9.89 7.53
C VAL A 100 4.34 11.35 7.51
N ASP A 101 5.54 11.65 6.99
CA ASP A 101 6.06 13.01 6.93
C ASP A 101 5.26 13.91 5.96
N GLU A 102 4.69 13.33 4.89
CA GLU A 102 3.97 14.09 3.87
C GLU A 102 2.44 14.12 4.05
N MET A 103 1.86 13.13 4.73
CA MET A 103 0.39 12.98 4.85
C MET A 103 -0.11 13.40 6.24
N GLU A 104 0.01 14.68 6.56
CA GLU A 104 -0.44 15.26 7.82
C GLU A 104 -1.91 14.90 8.11
N GLY A 105 -2.23 14.58 9.36
CA GLY A 105 -3.57 14.31 9.86
C GLY A 105 -4.17 12.94 9.46
N VAL A 106 -3.51 12.18 8.58
CA VAL A 106 -4.04 10.86 8.17
C VAL A 106 -3.97 9.84 9.29
N PHE A 107 -2.93 9.92 10.12
CA PHE A 107 -2.59 8.89 11.11
C PHE A 107 -3.05 9.22 12.54
N ASP A 108 -3.54 10.44 12.81
CA ASP A 108 -3.73 10.97 14.17
C ASP A 108 -4.77 10.20 15.00
N ASP A 109 -5.79 9.62 14.35
CA ASP A 109 -6.90 8.91 14.97
C ASP A 109 -6.90 7.40 14.66
N ILE A 110 -5.78 6.87 14.21
CA ILE A 110 -5.63 5.44 13.87
C ILE A 110 -5.10 4.67 15.08
N ASP A 111 -5.86 3.65 15.52
CA ASP A 111 -5.49 2.79 16.66
C ASP A 111 -4.61 1.61 16.26
N CYS A 112 -4.79 1.07 15.04
CA CYS A 112 -3.96 -0.02 14.53
C CYS A 112 -3.93 -0.08 13.00
N ILE A 113 -2.91 -0.72 12.45
CA ILE A 113 -2.70 -0.84 11.00
C ILE A 113 -2.76 -2.31 10.60
N ILE A 114 -3.56 -2.61 9.57
CA ILE A 114 -3.62 -3.93 8.95
C ILE A 114 -3.00 -3.84 7.54
N PRO A 115 -1.84 -4.49 7.30
CA PRO A 115 -1.33 -4.64 5.95
C PRO A 115 -2.24 -5.58 5.16
N LEU A 116 -2.71 -5.18 3.98
CA LEU A 116 -3.58 -6.02 3.16
C LEU A 116 -2.93 -7.39 2.92
N PRO A 117 -3.59 -8.52 3.34
CA PRO A 117 -2.98 -9.83 3.23
C PRO A 117 -2.83 -10.29 1.78
N VAL A 118 -1.63 -10.73 1.41
CA VAL A 118 -1.34 -11.30 0.09
C VAL A 118 -1.46 -12.82 0.11
N SER A 119 -1.67 -13.46 -1.06
CA SER A 119 -1.67 -14.92 -1.15
C SER A 119 -0.31 -15.51 -0.77
N ILE A 120 -0.32 -16.72 -0.20
CA ILE A 120 0.90 -17.47 0.17
C ILE A 120 1.84 -17.58 -1.04
N ARG A 121 1.30 -17.87 -2.23
CA ARG A 121 2.09 -17.92 -3.47
C ARG A 121 2.82 -16.61 -3.75
N ARG A 122 2.14 -15.45 -3.65
CA ARG A 122 2.77 -14.13 -3.85
C ARG A 122 3.84 -13.86 -2.79
N ARG A 123 3.55 -14.22 -1.53
CA ARG A 123 4.52 -14.08 -0.42
C ARG A 123 5.77 -14.93 -0.66
N MET A 124 5.62 -16.18 -1.11
CA MET A 124 6.75 -17.06 -1.44
C MET A 124 7.56 -16.53 -2.63
N MET A 125 6.90 -16.06 -3.69
CA MET A 125 7.59 -15.50 -4.87
C MET A 125 8.37 -14.21 -4.57
N ARG A 126 7.89 -13.39 -3.64
CA ARG A 126 8.47 -12.07 -3.31
C ARG A 126 9.35 -12.10 -2.06
N GLY A 127 9.23 -13.13 -1.22
CA GLY A 127 9.88 -13.25 0.08
C GLY A 127 9.17 -12.48 1.20
N TYR A 128 8.26 -11.54 0.88
CA TYR A 128 7.53 -10.72 1.85
C TYR A 128 6.21 -10.18 1.30
N ASN A 129 5.38 -9.65 2.21
CA ASN A 129 4.21 -8.84 1.86
C ASN A 129 4.64 -7.38 1.74
N GLN A 130 4.41 -6.77 0.59
CA GLN A 130 4.81 -5.40 0.30
C GLN A 130 4.09 -4.38 1.17
N SER A 131 2.75 -4.52 1.32
CA SER A 131 1.96 -3.67 2.20
C SER A 131 2.47 -3.76 3.65
N GLU A 132 2.95 -4.94 4.11
CA GLU A 132 3.56 -5.10 5.43
C GLU A 132 4.86 -4.30 5.58
N MET A 133 5.68 -4.19 4.54
CA MET A 133 6.91 -3.38 4.61
C MET A 133 6.60 -1.89 4.68
N ILE A 134 5.61 -1.40 3.92
CA ILE A 134 5.13 -0.02 4.02
C ILE A 134 4.63 0.26 5.44
N VAL A 135 3.78 -0.62 5.98
CA VAL A 135 3.21 -0.49 7.32
C VAL A 135 4.30 -0.48 8.41
N ARG A 136 5.37 -1.29 8.26
CA ARG A 136 6.54 -1.23 9.18
C ARG A 136 7.21 0.13 9.17
N GLY A 137 7.27 0.80 8.03
CA GLY A 137 7.78 2.16 7.91
C GLY A 137 6.89 3.15 8.67
N ILE A 138 5.59 3.11 8.43
CA ILE A 138 4.59 3.94 9.11
C ILE A 138 4.66 3.72 10.63
N SER A 139 4.57 2.47 11.09
CA SER A 139 4.60 2.11 12.51
C SER A 139 5.89 2.55 13.22
N LYS A 140 7.03 2.55 12.52
CA LYS A 140 8.30 3.03 13.08
C LYS A 140 8.29 4.53 13.42
N VAL A 141 7.54 5.33 12.67
CA VAL A 141 7.47 6.79 12.90
C VAL A 141 6.32 7.12 13.85
N THR A 142 5.15 6.52 13.64
CA THR A 142 3.93 6.85 14.40
C THR A 142 3.80 6.10 15.71
N GLY A 143 4.46 4.95 15.88
CA GLY A 143 4.26 4.03 17.00
C GLY A 143 2.96 3.21 16.92
N ILE A 144 2.12 3.39 15.90
CA ILE A 144 0.84 2.68 15.75
C ILE A 144 1.11 1.17 15.59
N PRO A 145 0.45 0.29 16.37
CA PRO A 145 0.64 -1.16 16.32
C PRO A 145 0.16 -1.77 15.00
N ILE A 146 0.80 -2.89 14.60
CA ILE A 146 0.50 -3.62 13.38
C ILE A 146 -0.23 -4.91 13.72
N GLU A 147 -1.50 -5.02 13.30
CA GLU A 147 -2.34 -6.21 13.48
C GLU A 147 -2.30 -7.10 12.23
N ARG A 148 -1.16 -7.78 12.02
CA ARG A 148 -0.93 -8.60 10.81
C ARG A 148 -1.70 -9.90 10.77
N HIS A 149 -2.24 -10.36 11.89
CA HIS A 149 -2.91 -11.64 12.03
C HIS A 149 -4.42 -11.53 12.24
N ALA A 150 -4.94 -10.32 12.49
CA ALA A 150 -6.37 -10.09 12.67
C ALA A 150 -7.18 -10.55 11.45
N VAL A 151 -6.67 -10.32 10.24
CA VAL A 151 -7.26 -10.82 9.00
C VAL A 151 -6.22 -11.58 8.20
N ILE A 152 -6.62 -12.72 7.65
CA ILE A 152 -5.77 -13.54 6.77
C ILE A 152 -6.43 -13.74 5.41
N ARG A 153 -5.61 -13.99 4.37
CA ARG A 153 -6.09 -14.43 3.06
C ARG A 153 -6.10 -15.95 2.99
N LYS A 154 -7.26 -16.53 2.63
CA LYS A 154 -7.37 -17.98 2.41
C LYS A 154 -6.46 -18.44 1.27
N SER A 155 -5.79 -19.56 1.42
CA SER A 155 -5.18 -20.27 0.31
C SER A 155 -6.26 -21.08 -0.40
N PHE A 156 -6.51 -20.80 -1.67
CA PHE A 156 -7.32 -21.68 -2.48
C PHE A 156 -6.45 -22.84 -2.95
N ASP A 157 -6.76 -24.05 -2.48
CA ASP A 157 -6.18 -25.28 -3.02
C ASP A 157 -6.67 -25.47 -4.47
N ARG A 158 -5.77 -25.70 -5.41
CA ARG A 158 -6.08 -25.91 -6.82
C ARG A 158 -6.88 -27.19 -7.11
N SER A 159 -7.21 -28.00 -6.10
CA SER A 159 -7.95 -29.24 -6.26
C SER A 159 -9.43 -29.05 -6.63
N GLN A 160 -9.96 -27.82 -6.62
CA GLN A 160 -11.34 -27.52 -7.00
C GLN A 160 -11.43 -27.00 -8.46
N THR A 161 -10.88 -27.74 -9.40
CA THR A 161 -10.91 -27.40 -10.84
C THR A 161 -12.31 -27.56 -11.50
N HIS A 162 -13.33 -27.92 -10.78
CA HIS A 162 -14.69 -28.17 -11.28
C HIS A 162 -15.75 -27.15 -10.82
N LEU A 163 -15.34 -25.97 -10.38
CA LEU A 163 -16.30 -24.94 -9.97
C LEU A 163 -17.02 -24.32 -11.14
N THR A 164 -18.37 -24.25 -11.03
CA THR A 164 -19.25 -23.55 -11.98
C THR A 164 -18.98 -22.04 -12.01
N ARG A 165 -19.54 -21.34 -12.99
CA ARG A 165 -19.36 -19.88 -13.14
C ARG A 165 -19.97 -19.10 -11.96
N GLU A 166 -20.99 -19.65 -11.31
CA GLU A 166 -21.63 -19.08 -10.10
C GLU A 166 -20.76 -19.29 -8.86
N GLU A 167 -20.24 -20.49 -8.63
CA GLU A 167 -19.30 -20.78 -7.54
C GLU A 167 -17.98 -19.99 -7.65
N ARG A 168 -17.58 -19.57 -8.85
CA ARG A 168 -16.43 -18.65 -9.04
C ARG A 168 -16.76 -17.21 -8.60
N ARG A 169 -18.01 -16.76 -8.69
CA ARG A 169 -18.44 -15.45 -8.17
C ARG A 169 -18.49 -15.49 -6.64
N ASP A 170 -19.09 -16.51 -6.04
CA ASP A 170 -19.17 -16.69 -4.58
C ASP A 170 -17.78 -16.89 -3.93
N ASN A 171 -16.83 -17.49 -4.67
CA ASN A 171 -15.44 -17.64 -4.21
C ASN A 171 -14.61 -16.34 -4.27
N VAL A 172 -15.03 -15.32 -5.02
CA VAL A 172 -14.38 -14.00 -5.03
C VAL A 172 -14.70 -13.23 -3.75
N ASP A 173 -15.88 -13.45 -3.15
CA ASP A 173 -16.32 -12.72 -1.95
C ASP A 173 -15.71 -13.25 -0.64
N ASN A 174 -15.23 -14.51 -0.60
CA ASN A 174 -14.69 -15.17 0.61
C ASN A 174 -13.16 -15.34 0.62
N VAL A 175 -12.43 -14.38 0.04
CA VAL A 175 -10.96 -14.45 -0.06
C VAL A 175 -10.26 -14.21 1.27
N PHE A 176 -10.86 -13.41 2.17
CA PHE A 176 -10.32 -13.07 3.48
C PHE A 176 -11.10 -13.74 4.59
N VAL A 177 -10.50 -13.79 5.79
CA VAL A 177 -11.13 -14.31 7.02
C VAL A 177 -10.64 -13.47 8.19
N LEU A 178 -11.58 -12.95 8.98
CA LEU A 178 -11.29 -12.39 10.29
C LEU A 178 -10.90 -13.55 11.24
N LYS A 179 -9.71 -13.48 11.81
CA LYS A 179 -9.15 -14.48 12.73
C LYS A 179 -9.16 -14.03 14.17
N ASP A 180 -8.96 -12.75 14.40
CA ASP A 180 -8.87 -12.18 15.73
C ASP A 180 -9.70 -10.89 15.75
N ALA A 181 -10.98 -11.02 16.11
CA ALA A 181 -11.90 -9.90 16.22
C ALA A 181 -11.54 -9.01 17.42
N ASP A 182 -11.11 -9.61 18.52
CA ASP A 182 -10.82 -8.88 19.77
C ASP A 182 -9.64 -7.93 19.59
N ALA A 183 -8.68 -8.29 18.73
CA ALA A 183 -7.54 -7.43 18.42
C ALA A 183 -7.94 -6.09 17.78
N ILE A 184 -9.13 -6.00 17.16
CA ILE A 184 -9.56 -4.82 16.39
C ILE A 184 -10.91 -4.25 16.80
N SER A 185 -11.69 -4.93 17.65
CA SER A 185 -12.99 -4.42 18.12
C SER A 185 -12.84 -3.08 18.84
N GLY A 186 -13.73 -2.15 18.55
CA GLY A 186 -13.73 -0.78 19.06
C GLY A 186 -12.64 0.13 18.52
N LYS A 187 -11.80 -0.34 17.58
CA LYS A 187 -10.64 0.40 17.06
C LYS A 187 -10.91 1.06 15.70
N HIS A 188 -10.16 2.13 15.45
CA HIS A 188 -10.03 2.72 14.13
C HIS A 188 -8.86 2.05 13.39
N VAL A 189 -9.19 1.23 12.40
CA VAL A 189 -8.25 0.41 11.63
C VAL A 189 -7.86 1.10 10.34
N LEU A 190 -6.56 1.20 10.07
CA LEU A 190 -6.03 1.62 8.78
C LEU A 190 -5.65 0.38 7.94
N ILE A 191 -6.35 0.13 6.84
CA ILE A 191 -5.96 -0.88 5.85
C ILE A 191 -4.95 -0.26 4.88
N VAL A 192 -3.79 -0.90 4.70
CA VAL A 192 -2.74 -0.40 3.79
C VAL A 192 -2.52 -1.38 2.64
N ASP A 193 -2.57 -0.87 1.40
CA ASP A 193 -2.25 -1.62 0.18
C ASP A 193 -1.11 -0.96 -0.61
N ASP A 194 -0.50 -1.71 -1.55
CA ASP A 194 0.52 -1.17 -2.44
C ASP A 194 -0.10 -0.31 -3.56
N VAL A 195 -1.08 -0.85 -4.29
CA VAL A 195 -1.77 -0.15 -5.37
C VAL A 195 -3.24 -0.53 -5.42
N ILE A 196 -4.10 0.47 -5.36
CA ILE A 196 -5.53 0.30 -5.56
C ILE A 196 -5.88 0.61 -7.03
N THR A 197 -6.63 -0.31 -7.64
CA THR A 197 -7.19 -0.16 -9.00
C THR A 197 -8.70 -0.03 -8.98
N THR A 198 -9.42 -1.10 -8.69
CA THR A 198 -10.89 -1.13 -8.56
C THR A 198 -11.38 -1.10 -7.12
N GLY A 199 -10.50 -1.22 -6.16
CA GLY A 199 -10.83 -1.33 -4.74
C GLY A 199 -11.44 -2.67 -4.30
N ALA A 200 -11.69 -3.60 -5.24
CA ALA A 200 -12.38 -4.86 -4.92
C ALA A 200 -11.68 -5.68 -3.82
N THR A 201 -10.35 -5.73 -3.83
CA THR A 201 -9.56 -6.48 -2.83
C THR A 201 -9.66 -5.83 -1.44
N THR A 202 -9.55 -4.50 -1.38
CA THR A 202 -9.67 -3.76 -0.11
C THR A 202 -11.10 -3.80 0.43
N ILE A 203 -12.13 -3.74 -0.44
CA ILE A 203 -13.54 -3.91 -0.06
C ILE A 203 -13.78 -5.30 0.54
N SER A 204 -13.29 -6.36 -0.10
CA SER A 204 -13.44 -7.73 0.40
C SER A 204 -12.74 -7.91 1.76
N CYS A 205 -11.56 -7.31 1.97
CA CYS A 205 -10.88 -7.33 3.26
C CYS A 205 -11.64 -6.52 4.33
N ALA A 206 -12.12 -5.33 3.97
CA ALA A 206 -12.88 -4.46 4.85
C ALA A 206 -14.19 -5.12 5.32
N ASN A 207 -14.91 -5.82 4.44
CA ASN A 207 -16.12 -6.57 4.81
C ASN A 207 -15.85 -7.65 5.88
N GLU A 208 -14.65 -8.26 5.88
CA GLU A 208 -14.28 -9.18 6.96
C GLU A 208 -13.97 -8.44 8.27
N ILE A 209 -13.27 -7.30 8.19
CA ILE A 209 -12.95 -6.45 9.34
C ILE A 209 -14.22 -5.91 10.00
N LEU A 210 -15.23 -5.53 9.22
CA LEU A 210 -16.53 -5.02 9.68
C LEU A 210 -17.36 -6.04 10.46
N LYS A 211 -16.95 -7.31 10.52
CA LYS A 211 -17.56 -8.31 11.41
C LYS A 211 -17.14 -8.15 12.88
N ALA A 212 -16.05 -7.42 13.15
CA ALA A 212 -15.68 -7.02 14.51
C ALA A 212 -16.59 -5.89 15.00
N GLU A 213 -16.83 -5.83 16.30
CA GLU A 213 -17.76 -4.87 16.89
C GLU A 213 -17.16 -3.45 16.90
N ASN A 214 -17.98 -2.46 16.53
CA ASN A 214 -17.66 -1.03 16.64
C ASN A 214 -16.33 -0.62 15.98
N VAL A 215 -15.92 -1.29 14.91
CA VAL A 215 -14.71 -0.97 14.17
C VAL A 215 -14.95 0.16 13.18
N LYS A 216 -14.00 1.11 13.09
CA LYS A 216 -13.92 2.13 12.03
C LYS A 216 -12.83 1.74 11.04
N ILE A 217 -12.99 2.10 9.77
CA ILE A 217 -12.05 1.73 8.72
C ILE A 217 -11.60 2.98 7.96
N SER A 218 -10.29 3.13 7.85
CA SER A 218 -9.63 3.99 6.87
C SER A 218 -8.77 3.16 5.91
N ILE A 219 -8.51 3.69 4.73
CA ILE A 219 -7.77 2.99 3.67
C ILE A 219 -6.65 3.90 3.16
N LEU A 220 -5.44 3.36 3.06
CA LEU A 220 -4.28 4.01 2.47
C LEU A 220 -3.65 3.12 1.41
N ALA A 221 -3.28 3.71 0.26
CA ALA A 221 -2.47 3.06 -0.75
C ALA A 221 -1.24 3.89 -1.11
N LEU A 222 -0.15 3.21 -1.48
CA LEU A 222 0.99 3.90 -2.05
C LEU A 222 0.62 4.47 -3.44
N GLY A 223 -0.10 3.69 -4.27
CA GLY A 223 -0.51 4.12 -5.60
C GLY A 223 -2.00 3.96 -5.88
N PHE A 224 -2.55 4.88 -6.68
CA PHE A 224 -3.90 4.80 -7.21
C PHE A 224 -3.87 4.75 -8.74
N ALA A 225 -4.31 3.63 -9.32
CA ALA A 225 -4.43 3.46 -10.77
C ALA A 225 -5.78 3.99 -11.26
N SER A 226 -5.86 5.29 -11.58
CA SER A 226 -7.05 5.90 -12.16
C SER A 226 -7.13 5.66 -13.67
N LYS A 227 -8.28 5.19 -14.15
CA LYS A 227 -8.54 5.05 -15.60
C LYS A 227 -8.53 6.42 -16.32
N ALA A 228 -8.92 7.49 -15.65
CA ALA A 228 -9.02 8.82 -16.24
C ALA A 228 -7.64 9.45 -16.54
N LYS A 229 -6.63 9.23 -15.68
CA LYS A 229 -5.27 9.79 -15.89
C LYS A 229 -4.35 8.91 -16.76
N ALA A 230 -4.73 7.69 -17.06
CA ALA A 230 -3.98 6.87 -18.03
C ALA A 230 -4.01 7.44 -19.46
N GLN A 231 -4.93 8.37 -19.75
CA GLN A 231 -5.09 9.04 -21.06
C GLN A 231 -4.38 10.38 -21.16
N GLU A 232 -3.89 10.97 -20.04
CA GLU A 232 -3.27 12.31 -20.02
C GLU A 232 -1.74 12.31 -19.89
N VAL A 233 -1.09 11.15 -19.95
CA VAL A 233 0.39 11.11 -19.95
C VAL A 233 0.87 11.45 -21.36
N PRO A 234 1.51 12.63 -21.60
CA PRO A 234 2.14 12.91 -22.89
C PRO A 234 3.23 11.87 -23.16
N GLU A 235 3.30 11.39 -24.40
CA GLU A 235 4.38 10.52 -24.84
C GLU A 235 5.72 11.16 -24.49
N PRO A 236 6.71 10.42 -23.98
CA PRO A 236 8.04 10.96 -23.75
C PRO A 236 8.59 11.42 -25.08
N MET A 237 8.88 12.73 -25.19
CA MET A 237 9.69 13.24 -26.30
C MET A 237 11.02 12.50 -26.27
N LEU A 238 11.22 11.62 -27.26
CA LEU A 238 12.51 11.03 -27.56
C LEU A 238 13.45 12.17 -28.00
N ILE A 239 14.41 12.47 -27.14
CA ILE A 239 15.62 13.23 -27.49
C ILE A 239 16.79 12.25 -27.46
#